data_9d09a0f2150c4ee0feb61467f5473a43
#
_entry.id   9d09a0f2150c4ee0feb61467f5473a43
#
_cell.length_a   1.000
_cell.length_b   1.000
_cell.length_c   1.000
_cell.angle_alpha   90.00
_cell.angle_beta   90.00
_cell.angle_gamma   90.00
#
_symmetry.space_group_name_H-M   'P 1'
#
loop_
_entity.id
_entity.type
_entity.pdbx_description
1 polymer ?
#
loop_
_entity_poly.entity_id
_entity_poly.type
_entity_poly.pdbx_seq_one_letter_code
_entity_poly.pdbx_strand_id
1 'polypeptide(L)'
;MTHTILSSPTKEVVIGFDRPFVMIGERINPTGRKLLAEEMKNGDFSRVEADAIAQVEAGAQMLDVNAGIPLADEPALLARAIQLVQAITDVPLSIDSSIIDALERGLSVYKGKALVNSVTGEDESLERVLPLVKKYGAAVVAISNDETGISMDPDVRFAVAKKIVERAADHGIHYSDVVVDPLVMPIGALGQAGQQAFKLIRRLREELKVNTTCGASNVSFGLPNRNQVTGTFLSMAMASGMT
;
A
#
# COMPACT_ATOMS: atom_id res chain seq x y z
N MET A 1 -7.94 18.51 9.49
CA MET A 1 -7.10 17.81 8.50
C MET A 1 -7.15 16.32 8.81
N THR A 2 -7.09 15.48 7.80
CA THR A 2 -7.20 14.02 7.98
C THR A 2 -5.84 13.43 8.31
N HIS A 3 -5.76 12.67 9.40
CA HIS A 3 -4.56 11.95 9.79
C HIS A 3 -4.86 10.45 9.81
N THR A 4 -4.10 9.67 9.04
CA THR A 4 -4.05 8.21 9.17
C THR A 4 -2.90 7.87 10.11
N ILE A 5 -3.23 7.29 11.26
CA ILE A 5 -2.24 6.93 12.28
C ILE A 5 -1.96 5.45 12.17
N LEU A 6 -0.70 5.10 11.97
CA LEU A 6 -0.22 3.72 11.90
C LEU A 6 0.84 3.52 12.97
N SER A 7 0.93 2.34 13.57
CA SER A 7 1.87 2.12 14.66
C SER A 7 2.47 0.72 14.67
N SER A 8 3.71 0.64 15.13
CA SER A 8 4.34 -0.55 15.69
C SER A 8 4.16 -0.54 17.22
N PRO A 9 4.75 -1.48 17.98
CA PRO A 9 4.76 -1.43 19.44
C PRO A 9 5.44 -0.19 20.04
N THR A 10 6.36 0.44 19.31
CA THR A 10 7.24 1.49 19.84
C THR A 10 7.27 2.78 19.01
N LYS A 11 6.69 2.78 17.82
CA LYS A 11 6.74 3.91 16.88
C LYS A 11 5.39 4.15 16.23
N GLU A 12 5.06 5.42 16.08
CA GLU A 12 3.87 5.88 15.36
C GLU A 12 4.30 6.64 14.10
N VAL A 13 3.57 6.42 13.01
CA VAL A 13 3.69 7.18 11.76
C VAL A 13 2.34 7.77 11.43
N VAL A 14 2.32 9.06 11.14
CA VAL A 14 1.12 9.82 10.80
C VAL A 14 1.19 10.27 9.35
N ILE A 15 0.30 9.74 8.52
CA ILE A 15 0.09 10.19 7.15
C ILE A 15 -0.92 11.35 7.19
N GLY A 16 -0.59 12.48 6.59
CA GLY A 16 -1.48 13.63 6.59
C GLY A 16 -0.94 14.81 5.78
N PHE A 17 -1.85 15.68 5.32
CA PHE A 17 -1.52 16.83 4.45
C PHE A 17 -0.65 17.91 5.12
N ASP A 18 -0.59 17.92 6.44
CA ASP A 18 0.20 18.81 7.27
C ASP A 18 1.39 18.10 7.94
N ARG A 19 1.70 16.89 7.48
CA ARG A 19 2.79 16.06 7.97
C ARG A 19 3.86 15.84 6.89
N PRO A 20 5.07 15.45 7.27
CA PRO A 20 6.06 15.02 6.30
C PRO A 20 5.54 13.89 5.42
N PHE A 21 5.93 13.88 4.16
CA PHE A 21 5.62 12.81 3.21
C PHE A 21 6.12 11.47 3.73
N VAL A 22 5.28 10.44 3.66
CA VAL A 22 5.60 9.10 4.18
C VAL A 22 6.06 8.17 3.05
N MET A 23 7.28 7.63 3.21
CA MET A 23 7.81 6.60 2.30
C MET A 23 7.58 5.21 2.88
N ILE A 24 6.93 4.36 2.09
CA ILE A 24 6.73 2.93 2.39
C ILE A 24 7.70 2.14 1.53
N GLY A 25 8.64 1.45 2.16
CA GLY A 25 9.58 0.57 1.45
C GLY A 25 8.89 -0.71 0.99
N GLU A 26 8.92 -1.05 -0.30
CA GLU A 26 8.21 -2.20 -0.87
C GLU A 26 9.14 -3.31 -1.40
N ARG A 27 10.36 -3.41 -0.86
CA ARG A 27 11.34 -4.36 -1.36
C ARG A 27 11.13 -5.79 -0.86
N ILE A 28 10.40 -5.97 0.23
CA ILE A 28 10.03 -7.28 0.77
C ILE A 28 8.82 -7.80 -0.02
N ASN A 29 9.07 -8.13 -1.29
CA ASN A 29 8.08 -8.65 -2.22
C ASN A 29 8.74 -9.67 -3.15
N PRO A 30 8.35 -10.97 -3.10
CA PRO A 30 8.93 -12.03 -3.94
C PRO A 30 8.53 -11.95 -5.41
N THR A 31 7.52 -11.13 -5.77
CA THR A 31 7.08 -10.97 -7.16
C THR A 31 8.21 -10.44 -8.03
N GLY A 32 8.58 -11.20 -9.05
CA GLY A 32 9.71 -10.87 -9.94
C GLY A 32 11.10 -11.05 -9.31
N ARG A 33 11.20 -11.47 -8.05
CA ARG A 33 12.46 -11.70 -7.32
C ARG A 33 12.64 -13.20 -7.01
N LYS A 34 12.99 -13.97 -8.03
CA LYS A 34 13.09 -15.44 -7.97
C LYS A 34 13.92 -15.96 -6.80
N LEU A 35 15.07 -15.33 -6.52
CA LEU A 35 15.96 -15.74 -5.44
C LEU A 35 15.30 -15.52 -4.07
N LEU A 36 14.65 -14.37 -3.85
CA LEU A 36 13.90 -14.11 -2.61
C LEU A 36 12.77 -15.14 -2.41
N ALA A 37 12.02 -15.43 -3.48
CA ALA A 37 10.95 -16.41 -3.44
C ALA A 37 11.46 -17.81 -3.08
N GLU A 38 12.59 -18.24 -3.65
CA GLU A 38 13.20 -19.53 -3.36
C GLU A 38 13.72 -19.63 -1.91
N GLU A 39 14.42 -18.61 -1.45
CA GLU A 39 14.91 -18.52 -0.07
C GLU A 39 13.75 -18.58 0.94
N MET A 40 12.71 -17.77 0.76
CA MET A 40 11.52 -17.80 1.62
C MET A 40 10.83 -19.17 1.64
N LYS A 41 10.67 -19.83 0.48
CA LYS A 41 10.11 -21.19 0.41
C LYS A 41 10.92 -22.22 1.21
N ASN A 42 12.24 -22.05 1.25
CA ASN A 42 13.15 -22.93 1.98
C ASN A 42 13.30 -22.53 3.47
N GLY A 43 12.55 -21.51 3.91
CA GLY A 43 12.60 -21.03 5.30
C GLY A 43 13.80 -20.11 5.61
N ASP A 44 14.53 -19.70 4.59
CA ASP A 44 15.61 -18.70 4.71
C ASP A 44 15.04 -17.28 4.51
N PHE A 45 15.03 -16.50 5.57
CA PHE A 45 14.55 -15.11 5.58
C PHE A 45 15.68 -14.09 5.68
N SER A 46 16.95 -14.50 5.53
CA SER A 46 18.11 -13.60 5.66
C SER A 46 18.03 -12.40 4.71
N ARG A 47 17.47 -12.59 3.51
CA ARG A 47 17.28 -11.52 2.54
C ARG A 47 16.12 -10.58 2.94
N VAL A 48 15.08 -11.10 3.57
CA VAL A 48 14.00 -10.28 4.14
C VAL A 48 14.57 -9.36 5.23
N GLU A 49 15.42 -9.89 6.10
CA GLU A 49 16.12 -9.11 7.14
C GLU A 49 16.99 -8.02 6.52
N ALA A 50 17.84 -8.38 5.58
CA ALA A 50 18.73 -7.42 4.91
C ALA A 50 17.95 -6.32 4.18
N ASP A 51 16.88 -6.68 3.45
CA ASP A 51 16.03 -5.71 2.75
C ASP A 51 15.28 -4.80 3.74
N ALA A 52 14.80 -5.31 4.87
CA ALA A 52 14.14 -4.51 5.90
C ALA A 52 15.09 -3.44 6.48
N ILE A 53 16.27 -3.85 6.91
CA ILE A 53 17.28 -2.96 7.50
C ILE A 53 17.69 -1.90 6.47
N ALA A 54 18.04 -2.31 5.25
CA ALA A 54 18.52 -1.40 4.21
C ALA A 54 17.47 -0.33 3.83
N GLN A 55 16.18 -0.68 3.80
CA GLN A 55 15.11 0.27 3.52
C GLN A 55 14.93 1.28 4.65
N VAL A 56 14.99 0.86 5.90
CA VAL A 56 14.89 1.76 7.06
C VAL A 56 16.11 2.70 7.12
N GLU A 57 17.31 2.18 6.88
CA GLU A 57 18.54 3.00 6.79
C GLU A 57 18.49 4.01 5.64
N ALA A 58 17.82 3.65 4.53
CA ALA A 58 17.57 4.55 3.40
C ALA A 58 16.46 5.61 3.67
N GLY A 59 15.81 5.56 4.83
CA GLY A 59 14.83 6.56 5.28
C GLY A 59 13.36 6.16 5.11
N ALA A 60 13.04 4.89 4.82
CA ALA A 60 11.66 4.43 4.83
C ALA A 60 11.05 4.55 6.23
N GLN A 61 9.90 5.18 6.34
CA GLN A 61 9.16 5.31 7.60
C GLN A 61 8.25 4.12 7.88
N MET A 62 7.91 3.36 6.86
CA MET A 62 7.12 2.13 6.92
C MET A 62 7.70 1.09 5.96
N LEU A 63 7.37 -0.18 6.16
CA LEU A 63 7.72 -1.25 5.22
C LEU A 63 6.46 -1.99 4.79
N ASP A 64 6.36 -2.25 3.49
CA ASP A 64 5.38 -3.16 2.91
C ASP A 64 5.95 -4.58 2.91
N VAL A 65 5.15 -5.55 3.36
CA VAL A 65 5.56 -6.95 3.48
C VAL A 65 4.59 -7.82 2.71
N ASN A 66 5.11 -8.44 1.65
CA ASN A 66 4.40 -9.39 0.80
C ASN A 66 5.13 -10.75 0.81
N ALA A 67 4.38 -11.84 0.83
CA ALA A 67 4.91 -13.21 0.77
C ALA A 67 4.21 -14.07 -0.31
N GLY A 68 3.60 -13.42 -1.30
CA GLY A 68 2.86 -14.07 -2.38
C GLY A 68 3.77 -14.86 -3.32
N ILE A 69 3.91 -16.15 -3.02
CA ILE A 69 4.73 -17.10 -3.79
C ILE A 69 3.82 -18.20 -4.32
N PRO A 70 3.72 -18.41 -5.63
CA PRO A 70 2.89 -19.46 -6.19
C PRO A 70 3.17 -20.83 -5.59
N LEU A 71 2.10 -21.54 -5.23
CA LEU A 71 2.15 -22.90 -4.66
C LEU A 71 2.88 -23.01 -3.31
N ALA A 72 3.03 -21.93 -2.57
CA ALA A 72 3.55 -21.91 -1.20
C ALA A 72 2.42 -21.65 -0.19
N ASP A 73 2.69 -21.91 1.08
CA ASP A 73 1.81 -21.53 2.21
C ASP A 73 2.00 -20.05 2.52
N GLU A 74 1.32 -19.18 1.75
CA GLU A 74 1.44 -17.76 1.90
C GLU A 74 1.05 -17.25 3.31
N PRO A 75 -0.04 -17.73 3.94
CA PRO A 75 -0.37 -17.36 5.31
C PRO A 75 0.77 -17.59 6.30
N ALA A 76 1.43 -18.73 6.24
CA ALA A 76 2.55 -19.04 7.12
C ALA A 76 3.78 -18.18 6.81
N LEU A 77 4.12 -18.03 5.54
CA LEU A 77 5.26 -17.21 5.10
C LEU A 77 5.09 -15.74 5.45
N LEU A 78 3.91 -15.16 5.23
CA LEU A 78 3.61 -13.78 5.54
C LEU A 78 3.67 -13.52 7.05
N ALA A 79 3.07 -14.39 7.86
CA ALA A 79 3.14 -14.29 9.31
C ALA A 79 4.60 -14.35 9.81
N ARG A 80 5.42 -15.24 9.24
CA ARG A 80 6.83 -15.36 9.60
C ARG A 80 7.61 -14.11 9.22
N ALA A 81 7.42 -13.59 8.01
CA ALA A 81 8.07 -12.35 7.56
C ALA A 81 7.72 -11.16 8.45
N ILE A 82 6.42 -10.98 8.79
CA ILE A 82 5.95 -9.92 9.68
C ILE A 82 6.60 -10.02 11.06
N GLN A 83 6.60 -11.19 11.69
CA GLN A 83 7.21 -11.39 13.01
C GLN A 83 8.71 -11.06 13.00
N LEU A 84 9.41 -11.47 11.94
CA LEU A 84 10.82 -11.21 11.76
C LEU A 84 11.10 -9.71 11.62
N VAL A 85 10.40 -9.03 10.69
CA VAL A 85 10.57 -7.60 10.44
C VAL A 85 10.27 -6.79 11.69
N GLN A 86 9.22 -7.13 12.44
CA GLN A 86 8.91 -6.47 13.72
C GLN A 86 9.95 -6.74 14.83
N ALA A 87 10.73 -7.81 14.74
CA ALA A 87 11.80 -8.08 15.70
C ALA A 87 13.07 -7.27 15.46
N ILE A 88 13.28 -6.82 14.21
CA ILE A 88 14.53 -6.16 13.79
C ILE A 88 14.37 -4.68 13.44
N THR A 89 13.14 -4.20 13.26
CA THR A 89 12.84 -2.79 12.99
C THR A 89 11.72 -2.29 13.89
N ASP A 90 11.65 -0.97 14.07
CA ASP A 90 10.60 -0.30 14.85
C ASP A 90 9.52 0.35 14.00
N VAL A 91 9.61 0.26 12.67
CA VAL A 91 8.67 0.93 11.76
C VAL A 91 7.35 0.18 11.64
N PRO A 92 6.21 0.89 11.49
CA PRO A 92 4.94 0.25 11.17
C PRO A 92 4.97 -0.47 9.83
N LEU A 93 4.10 -1.50 9.68
CA LEU A 93 4.05 -2.32 8.47
C LEU A 93 2.76 -2.12 7.68
N SER A 94 2.91 -2.17 6.37
CA SER A 94 1.86 -2.47 5.40
C SER A 94 1.88 -3.98 5.15
N ILE A 95 0.72 -4.62 5.31
CA ILE A 95 0.55 -6.07 5.13
C ILE A 95 -0.10 -6.30 3.79
N ASP A 96 0.67 -6.83 2.83
CA ASP A 96 0.27 -6.95 1.42
C ASP A 96 -0.01 -8.41 1.06
N SER A 97 -1.26 -8.68 0.74
CA SER A 97 -1.71 -9.93 0.12
C SER A 97 -3.07 -9.77 -0.55
N SER A 98 -3.29 -10.52 -1.62
CA SER A 98 -4.61 -10.71 -2.24
C SER A 98 -5.39 -11.90 -1.65
N ILE A 99 -4.77 -12.69 -0.77
CA ILE A 99 -5.36 -13.86 -0.14
C ILE A 99 -5.86 -13.50 1.26
N ILE A 100 -7.15 -13.65 1.49
CA ILE A 100 -7.80 -13.27 2.75
C ILE A 100 -7.20 -13.99 3.96
N ASP A 101 -6.97 -15.29 3.84
CA ASP A 101 -6.38 -16.10 4.93
C ASP A 101 -4.94 -15.63 5.27
N ALA A 102 -4.19 -15.17 4.26
CA ALA A 102 -2.87 -14.61 4.47
C ALA A 102 -2.94 -13.23 5.16
N LEU A 103 -3.85 -12.34 4.73
CA LEU A 103 -4.10 -11.06 5.41
C LEU A 103 -4.52 -11.29 6.87
N GLU A 104 -5.48 -12.18 7.11
CA GLU A 104 -5.94 -12.47 8.47
C GLU A 104 -4.82 -13.04 9.34
N ARG A 105 -4.03 -13.98 8.79
CA ARG A 105 -2.90 -14.55 9.50
C ARG A 105 -1.82 -13.52 9.79
N GLY A 106 -1.50 -12.65 8.84
CA GLY A 106 -0.55 -11.54 9.00
C GLY A 106 -1.00 -10.56 10.08
N LEU A 107 -2.26 -10.12 10.01
CA LEU A 107 -2.87 -9.22 11.00
C LEU A 107 -2.90 -9.84 12.41
N SER A 108 -3.13 -11.15 12.53
CA SER A 108 -3.21 -11.85 13.81
C SER A 108 -1.88 -11.88 14.59
N VAL A 109 -0.75 -11.76 13.90
CA VAL A 109 0.58 -11.76 14.51
C VAL A 109 1.19 -10.36 14.63
N TYR A 110 0.63 -9.38 13.90
CA TYR A 110 1.11 -8.01 13.94
C TYR A 110 0.80 -7.33 15.27
N LYS A 111 1.73 -6.54 15.77
CA LYS A 111 1.57 -5.75 16.99
C LYS A 111 1.59 -4.27 16.64
N GLY A 112 0.47 -3.60 16.85
CA GLY A 112 0.26 -2.20 16.49
C GLY A 112 -0.94 -2.01 15.56
N LYS A 113 -1.03 -0.84 14.91
CA LYS A 113 -2.05 -0.54 13.90
C LYS A 113 -1.43 -0.66 12.51
N ALA A 114 -1.73 -1.74 11.80
CA ALA A 114 -1.23 -2.03 10.45
C ALA A 114 -1.94 -1.19 9.36
N LEU A 115 -1.30 -1.12 8.20
CA LEU A 115 -1.95 -0.74 6.93
C LEU A 115 -2.21 -2.03 6.13
N VAL A 116 -3.45 -2.35 5.83
CA VAL A 116 -3.80 -3.49 4.96
C VAL A 116 -3.64 -3.07 3.50
N ASN A 117 -2.92 -3.83 2.71
CA ASN A 117 -2.72 -3.59 1.28
C ASN A 117 -3.23 -4.85 0.52
N SER A 118 -4.44 -4.86 -0.08
CA SER A 118 -5.34 -3.74 -0.25
C SER A 118 -6.80 -4.19 -0.39
N VAL A 119 -7.69 -3.23 -0.58
CA VAL A 119 -9.08 -3.45 -1.01
C VAL A 119 -9.30 -2.77 -2.35
N THR A 120 -10.10 -3.36 -3.23
CA THR A 120 -10.57 -2.77 -4.50
C THR A 120 -12.04 -2.34 -4.39
N GLY A 121 -12.56 -1.63 -5.41
CA GLY A 121 -13.97 -1.28 -5.50
C GLY A 121 -14.90 -2.43 -5.89
N GLU A 122 -14.36 -3.63 -6.13
CA GLU A 122 -15.14 -4.83 -6.38
C GLU A 122 -15.94 -5.23 -5.13
N ASP A 123 -17.24 -5.54 -5.29
CA ASP A 123 -18.09 -5.87 -4.15
C ASP A 123 -17.56 -7.07 -3.36
N GLU A 124 -17.03 -8.10 -4.03
CA GLU A 124 -16.42 -9.25 -3.36
C GLU A 124 -15.20 -8.84 -2.51
N SER A 125 -14.33 -7.97 -3.04
CA SER A 125 -13.17 -7.46 -2.32
C SER A 125 -13.59 -6.68 -1.08
N LEU A 126 -14.59 -5.79 -1.20
CA LEU A 126 -15.11 -4.99 -0.12
C LEU A 126 -15.65 -5.85 1.02
N GLU A 127 -16.51 -6.85 0.71
CA GLU A 127 -17.14 -7.72 1.71
C GLU A 127 -16.16 -8.68 2.39
N ARG A 128 -15.02 -8.96 1.78
CA ARG A 128 -14.02 -9.87 2.35
C ARG A 128 -12.94 -9.15 3.15
N VAL A 129 -12.48 -7.98 2.68
CA VAL A 129 -11.36 -7.26 3.29
C VAL A 129 -11.80 -6.32 4.41
N LEU A 130 -12.88 -5.53 4.22
CA LEU A 130 -13.28 -4.51 5.19
C LEU A 130 -13.64 -5.09 6.58
N PRO A 131 -14.30 -6.26 6.70
CA PRO A 131 -14.50 -6.89 8.00
C PRO A 131 -13.20 -7.21 8.74
N LEU A 132 -12.13 -7.63 8.03
CA LEU A 132 -10.82 -7.85 8.64
C LEU A 132 -10.18 -6.54 9.10
N VAL A 133 -10.23 -5.50 8.27
CA VAL A 133 -9.73 -4.16 8.64
C VAL A 133 -10.40 -3.69 9.93
N LYS A 134 -11.73 -3.84 10.02
CA LYS A 134 -12.49 -3.49 11.24
C LYS A 134 -12.12 -4.35 12.42
N LYS A 135 -12.05 -5.66 12.24
CA LYS A 135 -11.74 -6.65 13.30
C LYS A 135 -10.39 -6.35 13.98
N TYR A 136 -9.38 -5.98 13.19
CA TYR A 136 -8.03 -5.72 13.68
C TYR A 136 -7.74 -4.24 13.94
N GLY A 137 -8.71 -3.34 13.74
CA GLY A 137 -8.53 -1.90 13.92
C GLY A 137 -7.44 -1.31 13.03
N ALA A 138 -7.24 -1.89 11.85
CA ALA A 138 -6.23 -1.46 10.90
C ALA A 138 -6.71 -0.28 10.04
N ALA A 139 -5.79 0.36 9.31
CA ALA A 139 -6.11 1.19 8.15
C ALA A 139 -6.00 0.34 6.87
N VAL A 140 -6.51 0.85 5.75
CA VAL A 140 -6.54 0.10 4.48
C VAL A 140 -6.17 0.96 3.29
N VAL A 141 -5.38 0.41 2.37
CA VAL A 141 -5.15 0.96 1.04
C VAL A 141 -6.36 0.63 0.16
N ALA A 142 -6.98 1.64 -0.40
CA ALA A 142 -8.11 1.54 -1.32
C ALA A 142 -7.65 1.78 -2.76
N ILE A 143 -7.57 0.74 -3.56
CA ILE A 143 -7.16 0.84 -4.97
C ILE A 143 -8.36 1.28 -5.80
N SER A 144 -8.21 2.35 -6.58
CA SER A 144 -9.28 3.00 -7.34
C SER A 144 -9.63 2.28 -8.67
N ASN A 145 -9.87 0.95 -8.59
CA ASN A 145 -10.39 0.09 -9.66
C ASN A 145 -11.52 -0.80 -9.14
N ASP A 146 -12.35 -1.30 -10.02
CA ASP A 146 -13.49 -2.17 -9.73
C ASP A 146 -13.65 -3.30 -10.77
N GLU A 147 -14.81 -3.94 -10.80
CA GLU A 147 -15.15 -5.04 -11.71
C GLU A 147 -14.99 -4.67 -13.19
N THR A 148 -15.04 -3.39 -13.54
CA THR A 148 -14.85 -2.91 -14.92
C THR A 148 -13.36 -2.77 -15.29
N GLY A 149 -12.47 -2.97 -14.32
CA GLY A 149 -11.03 -2.85 -14.47
C GLY A 149 -10.49 -1.46 -14.15
N ILE A 150 -9.32 -1.14 -14.72
CA ILE A 150 -8.64 0.13 -14.48
C ILE A 150 -9.06 1.16 -15.53
N SER A 151 -9.92 2.10 -15.15
CA SER A 151 -10.29 3.20 -16.03
C SER A 151 -9.15 4.20 -16.21
N MET A 152 -9.01 4.76 -17.39
CA MET A 152 -8.12 5.89 -17.65
C MET A 152 -8.73 7.24 -17.25
N ASP A 153 -10.05 7.29 -17.05
CA ASP A 153 -10.78 8.48 -16.65
C ASP A 153 -10.62 8.73 -15.13
N PRO A 154 -10.06 9.85 -14.70
CA PRO A 154 -9.94 10.18 -13.27
C PRO A 154 -11.31 10.37 -12.59
N ASP A 155 -12.37 10.70 -13.30
CA ASP A 155 -13.71 10.85 -12.73
C ASP A 155 -14.30 9.47 -12.36
N VAL A 156 -14.08 8.47 -13.20
CA VAL A 156 -14.47 7.07 -12.91
C VAL A 156 -13.67 6.54 -11.70
N ARG A 157 -12.35 6.73 -11.68
CA ARG A 157 -11.52 6.31 -10.54
C ARG A 157 -11.91 7.02 -9.24
N PHE A 158 -12.28 8.29 -9.33
CA PHE A 158 -12.77 9.04 -8.17
C PHE A 158 -14.08 8.45 -7.64
N ALA A 159 -15.01 8.09 -8.52
CA ALA A 159 -16.27 7.45 -8.13
C ALA A 159 -16.03 6.10 -7.43
N VAL A 160 -15.06 5.30 -7.92
CA VAL A 160 -14.66 4.04 -7.27
C VAL A 160 -14.05 4.31 -5.90
N ALA A 161 -13.12 5.25 -5.78
CA ALA A 161 -12.55 5.62 -4.49
C ALA A 161 -13.62 6.07 -3.48
N LYS A 162 -14.60 6.86 -3.94
CA LYS A 162 -15.74 7.30 -3.12
C LYS A 162 -16.57 6.09 -2.67
N LYS A 163 -16.89 5.15 -3.58
CA LYS A 163 -17.59 3.89 -3.24
C LYS A 163 -16.87 3.15 -2.12
N ILE A 164 -15.54 2.98 -2.22
CA ILE A 164 -14.77 2.27 -1.19
C ILE A 164 -14.84 3.00 0.16
N VAL A 165 -14.70 4.33 0.19
CA VAL A 165 -14.77 5.13 1.42
C VAL A 165 -16.15 5.02 2.07
N GLU A 166 -17.24 5.08 1.27
CA GLU A 166 -18.61 4.92 1.77
C GLU A 166 -18.84 3.51 2.33
N ARG A 167 -18.40 2.46 1.63
CA ARG A 167 -18.51 1.08 2.11
C ARG A 167 -17.66 0.83 3.36
N ALA A 168 -16.47 1.44 3.46
CA ALA A 168 -15.67 1.38 4.68
C ALA A 168 -16.42 1.99 5.87
N ALA A 169 -17.13 3.11 5.65
CA ALA A 169 -17.98 3.72 6.69
C ALA A 169 -19.13 2.81 7.12
N ASP A 170 -19.77 2.09 6.19
CA ASP A 170 -20.81 1.09 6.49
C ASP A 170 -20.29 -0.03 7.40
N HIS A 171 -19.02 -0.41 7.26
CA HIS A 171 -18.34 -1.35 8.14
C HIS A 171 -17.82 -0.69 9.44
N GLY A 172 -18.07 0.59 9.66
CA GLY A 172 -17.64 1.35 10.84
C GLY A 172 -16.14 1.65 10.85
N ILE A 173 -15.52 1.74 9.67
CA ILE A 173 -14.14 2.20 9.48
C ILE A 173 -14.18 3.70 9.16
N HIS A 174 -13.45 4.50 9.93
CA HIS A 174 -13.43 5.94 9.72
C HIS A 174 -12.66 6.27 8.42
N TYR A 175 -13.09 7.29 7.69
CA TYR A 175 -12.45 7.70 6.42
C TYR A 175 -10.95 8.05 6.57
N SER A 176 -10.51 8.45 7.75
CA SER A 176 -9.09 8.67 8.04
C SER A 176 -8.25 7.39 8.00
N ASP A 177 -8.88 6.25 8.11
CA ASP A 177 -8.22 4.93 8.02
C ASP A 177 -8.29 4.32 6.61
N VAL A 178 -8.77 5.10 5.64
CA VAL A 178 -8.76 4.74 4.21
C VAL A 178 -7.73 5.60 3.48
N VAL A 179 -6.69 4.95 2.94
CA VAL A 179 -5.62 5.59 2.17
C VAL A 179 -5.80 5.20 0.71
N VAL A 180 -6.11 6.15 -0.17
CA VAL A 180 -6.47 5.83 -1.56
C VAL A 180 -5.23 5.74 -2.44
N ASP A 181 -5.10 4.66 -3.21
CA ASP A 181 -4.16 4.54 -4.33
C ASP A 181 -4.85 4.99 -5.62
N PRO A 182 -4.38 6.10 -6.25
CA PRO A 182 -4.92 6.61 -7.51
C PRO A 182 -4.52 5.75 -8.72
N LEU A 183 -3.79 4.64 -8.55
CA LEU A 183 -3.26 3.79 -9.61
C LEU A 183 -2.35 4.54 -10.59
N VAL A 184 -1.08 4.62 -10.24
CA VAL A 184 -0.06 5.19 -11.12
C VAL A 184 0.30 4.21 -12.24
N MET A 185 0.04 4.62 -13.48
CA MET A 185 0.27 3.82 -14.68
C MET A 185 1.53 4.25 -15.42
N PRO A 186 2.19 3.33 -16.18
CA PRO A 186 3.39 3.63 -16.94
C PRO A 186 3.16 4.71 -18.02
N ILE A 187 3.86 5.84 -17.92
CA ILE A 187 3.74 6.92 -18.93
C ILE A 187 4.34 6.55 -20.28
N GLY A 188 5.23 5.57 -20.34
CA GLY A 188 5.75 5.03 -21.59
C GLY A 188 4.70 4.30 -22.43
N ALA A 189 3.70 3.71 -21.78
CA ALA A 189 2.58 3.03 -22.46
C ALA A 189 1.37 3.96 -22.61
N LEU A 190 1.13 4.85 -21.64
CA LEU A 190 -0.06 5.68 -21.52
C LEU A 190 0.35 7.13 -21.25
N GLY A 191 0.63 7.90 -22.31
CA GLY A 191 1.26 9.22 -22.24
C GLY A 191 0.60 10.25 -21.32
N GLN A 192 -0.71 10.14 -21.04
CA GLN A 192 -1.42 11.05 -20.14
C GLN A 192 -1.58 10.53 -18.69
N ALA A 193 -1.09 9.32 -18.40
CA ALA A 193 -1.31 8.66 -17.12
C ALA A 193 -0.85 9.49 -15.91
N GLY A 194 0.27 10.19 -16.02
CA GLY A 194 0.77 11.07 -14.97
C GLY A 194 -0.17 12.23 -14.67
N GLN A 195 -0.67 12.90 -15.71
CA GLN A 195 -1.61 14.03 -15.54
C GLN A 195 -2.94 13.58 -14.94
N GLN A 196 -3.42 12.40 -15.31
CA GLN A 196 -4.65 11.83 -14.76
C GLN A 196 -4.47 11.48 -13.28
N ALA A 197 -3.32 10.92 -12.89
CA ALA A 197 -2.99 10.67 -11.49
C ALA A 197 -2.99 11.98 -10.68
N PHE A 198 -2.36 13.06 -11.17
CA PHE A 198 -2.35 14.35 -10.47
C PHE A 198 -3.75 14.96 -10.33
N LYS A 199 -4.61 14.86 -11.34
CA LYS A 199 -6.00 15.32 -11.24
C LYS A 199 -6.75 14.54 -10.16
N LEU A 200 -6.62 13.21 -10.15
CA LEU A 200 -7.27 12.36 -9.17
C LEU A 200 -6.77 12.65 -7.74
N ILE A 201 -5.45 12.77 -7.54
CA ILE A 201 -4.84 13.10 -6.24
C ILE A 201 -5.44 14.41 -5.67
N ARG A 202 -5.55 15.47 -6.49
CA ARG A 202 -6.15 16.74 -6.05
C ARG A 202 -7.60 16.56 -5.61
N ARG A 203 -8.41 15.84 -6.37
CA ARG A 203 -9.81 15.57 -6.03
C ARG A 203 -9.95 14.75 -4.76
N LEU A 204 -9.14 13.71 -4.59
CA LEU A 204 -9.12 12.89 -3.37
C LEU A 204 -8.84 13.75 -2.12
N ARG A 205 -7.86 14.66 -2.24
CA ARG A 205 -7.52 15.61 -1.17
C ARG A 205 -8.63 16.61 -0.91
N GLU A 206 -9.17 17.24 -1.94
CA GLU A 206 -10.07 18.40 -1.82
C GLU A 206 -11.51 18.01 -1.54
N GLU A 207 -12.00 16.94 -2.17
CA GLU A 207 -13.40 16.52 -2.11
C GLU A 207 -13.63 15.42 -1.05
N LEU A 208 -12.85 14.31 -1.08
CA LEU A 208 -12.99 13.22 -0.11
C LEU A 208 -12.17 13.46 1.16
N LYS A 209 -11.15 14.31 1.12
CA LYS A 209 -10.26 14.62 2.25
C LYS A 209 -9.56 13.39 2.82
N VAL A 210 -9.26 12.40 1.98
CA VAL A 210 -8.55 11.17 2.33
C VAL A 210 -7.07 11.29 2.00
N ASN A 211 -6.23 10.56 2.73
CA ASN A 211 -4.82 10.42 2.41
C ASN A 211 -4.62 9.52 1.20
N THR A 212 -3.45 9.60 0.57
CA THR A 212 -3.12 8.89 -0.67
C THR A 212 -1.79 8.16 -0.57
N THR A 213 -1.66 7.07 -1.31
CA THR A 213 -0.41 6.34 -1.52
C THR A 213 -0.28 5.93 -2.99
N CYS A 214 0.86 5.47 -3.44
CA CYS A 214 0.98 4.85 -4.77
C CYS A 214 2.26 4.03 -4.92
N GLY A 215 2.25 3.06 -5.82
CA GLY A 215 3.45 2.45 -6.39
C GLY A 215 4.13 3.42 -7.35
N ALA A 216 4.91 4.37 -6.81
CA ALA A 216 5.46 5.50 -7.59
C ALA A 216 6.38 5.05 -8.74
N SER A 217 7.09 3.93 -8.59
CA SER A 217 8.00 3.41 -9.61
C SER A 217 7.29 2.89 -10.86
N ASN A 218 5.97 2.66 -10.79
CA ASN A 218 5.16 2.24 -11.94
C ASN A 218 5.19 3.27 -13.08
N VAL A 219 5.24 4.57 -12.75
CA VAL A 219 5.28 5.66 -13.73
C VAL A 219 6.39 5.50 -14.76
N SER A 220 7.54 5.00 -14.35
CA SER A 220 8.75 4.89 -15.16
C SER A 220 8.98 3.49 -15.75
N PHE A 221 8.00 2.57 -15.57
CA PHE A 221 8.16 1.20 -16.06
C PHE A 221 8.42 1.15 -17.57
N GLY A 222 9.44 0.39 -17.99
CA GLY A 222 9.87 0.28 -19.39
C GLY A 222 10.67 1.47 -19.95
N LEU A 223 10.91 2.52 -19.15
CA LEU A 223 11.69 3.70 -19.59
C LEU A 223 13.14 3.64 -19.13
N PRO A 224 14.07 4.31 -19.86
CA PRO A 224 15.42 4.55 -19.35
C PRO A 224 15.40 5.59 -18.21
N ASN A 225 16.48 5.62 -17.42
CA ASN A 225 16.66 6.59 -16.33
C ASN A 225 15.51 6.62 -15.31
N ARG A 226 14.99 5.45 -14.96
CA ARG A 226 13.80 5.28 -14.12
C ARG A 226 13.80 6.11 -12.83
N ASN A 227 14.94 6.16 -12.13
CA ASN A 227 15.04 6.91 -10.86
C ASN A 227 14.75 8.39 -11.03
N GLN A 228 15.23 9.00 -12.12
CA GLN A 228 15.00 10.42 -12.42
C GLN A 228 13.52 10.67 -12.77
N VAL A 229 12.95 9.81 -13.62
CA VAL A 229 11.52 9.90 -13.99
C VAL A 229 10.63 9.74 -12.75
N THR A 230 10.89 8.72 -11.94
CA THR A 230 10.13 8.46 -10.72
C THR A 230 10.27 9.60 -9.70
N GLY A 231 11.48 10.11 -9.47
CA GLY A 231 11.72 11.22 -8.55
C GLY A 231 11.01 12.52 -8.99
N THR A 232 11.04 12.83 -10.29
CA THR A 232 10.32 13.97 -10.85
C THR A 232 8.81 13.81 -10.70
N PHE A 233 8.27 12.64 -11.04
CA PHE A 233 6.86 12.32 -10.86
C PHE A 233 6.45 12.48 -9.40
N LEU A 234 7.24 11.92 -8.47
CA LEU A 234 6.93 11.96 -7.05
C LEU A 234 6.84 13.41 -6.52
N SER A 235 7.78 14.27 -6.93
CA SER A 235 7.75 15.70 -6.59
C SER A 235 6.47 16.38 -7.09
N MET A 236 6.02 16.07 -8.31
CA MET A 236 4.78 16.59 -8.88
C MET A 236 3.54 16.02 -8.18
N ALA A 237 3.56 14.74 -7.78
CA ALA A 237 2.49 14.11 -7.03
C ALA A 237 2.33 14.74 -5.63
N MET A 238 3.43 14.98 -4.93
CA MET A 238 3.44 15.71 -3.65
C MET A 238 2.87 17.13 -3.81
N ALA A 239 3.28 17.87 -4.84
CA ALA A 239 2.74 19.18 -5.15
C ALA A 239 1.23 19.13 -5.50
N SER A 240 0.74 17.99 -5.98
CA SER A 240 -0.68 17.74 -6.24
C SER A 240 -1.47 17.34 -5.00
N GLY A 241 -0.80 17.04 -3.88
CA GLY A 241 -1.42 16.71 -2.61
C GLY A 241 -1.28 15.24 -2.18
N MET A 242 -0.36 14.48 -2.75
CA MET A 242 -0.03 13.13 -2.26
C MET A 242 0.64 13.21 -0.88
N THR A 243 0.29 12.25 0.01
CA THR A 243 0.72 12.16 1.41
C THR A 243 1.56 10.93 1.66
#